data_dd5a18193944b3559f3b1947f679ea24
#
_entry.id   dd5a18193944b3559f3b1947f679ea24
#
_cell.length_a   1.000
_cell.length_b   1.000
_cell.length_c   1.000
_cell.angle_alpha   90.00
_cell.angle_beta   90.00
_cell.angle_gamma   90.00
#
_symmetry.space_group_name_H-M   'P 1'
#
loop_
_entity.id
_entity.type
_entity.pdbx_description
1 polymer ?
#
loop_
_entity_poly.entity_id
_entity_poly.type
_entity_poly.pdbx_seq_one_letter_code
_entity_poly.pdbx_strand_id
1 'polypeptide(L)'
;MKKALGDDALNQIFREVRTHNAWLDKPVSDEILRQLYDLMKWGPTSANGGPGRVVFLRTPEAKERLRPALAPGNVEKTIAAPVTAIIAYDLLFFEKLPKLFPHAPGMRDLFAQNPQLVEQTAKRNSSLQGAYLIIAARALGLDCGPMSGFDNAKVDEEFFGAGKECEGCEQEFFPAGHVKSNFLCNLGYGDESKLFPRGPRLAFNEACTLL
;
A
#
# COMPACT_ATOMS: atom_id res chain seq x y z
N MET A 1 8.94 -7.12 -29.89
CA MET A 1 9.24 -7.67 -28.56
C MET A 1 9.53 -6.52 -27.59
N LYS A 2 9.05 -6.59 -26.35
CA LYS A 2 9.40 -5.60 -25.30
C LYS A 2 10.88 -5.77 -24.92
N LYS A 3 11.59 -4.65 -24.75
CA LYS A 3 12.98 -4.69 -24.25
C LYS A 3 12.95 -4.82 -22.71
N ALA A 4 13.96 -5.54 -22.16
CA ALA A 4 14.22 -5.53 -20.73
C ALA A 4 14.60 -4.09 -20.27
N LEU A 5 14.27 -3.75 -19.02
CA LEU A 5 14.76 -2.51 -18.41
C LEU A 5 16.29 -2.56 -18.29
N GLY A 6 16.92 -1.40 -18.44
CA GLY A 6 18.36 -1.26 -18.19
C GLY A 6 18.71 -1.43 -16.71
N ASP A 7 20.00 -1.64 -16.43
CA ASP A 7 20.49 -1.87 -15.06
C ASP A 7 20.18 -0.72 -14.11
N ASP A 8 20.27 0.53 -14.54
CA ASP A 8 19.94 1.70 -13.71
C ASP A 8 18.50 1.62 -13.18
N ALA A 9 17.53 1.30 -14.05
CA ALA A 9 16.14 1.14 -13.64
C ALA A 9 15.94 -0.07 -12.71
N LEU A 10 16.63 -1.18 -12.97
CA LEU A 10 16.57 -2.38 -12.12
C LEU A 10 17.21 -2.13 -10.74
N ASN A 11 18.29 -1.35 -10.70
CA ASN A 11 18.95 -0.93 -9.46
C ASN A 11 18.01 -0.04 -8.62
N GLN A 12 17.42 0.99 -9.25
CA GLN A 12 16.51 1.93 -8.60
C GLN A 12 15.24 1.24 -8.08
N ILE A 13 14.74 0.18 -8.72
CA ILE A 13 13.49 -0.48 -8.33
C ILE A 13 13.74 -1.65 -7.36
N PHE A 14 14.83 -2.42 -7.54
CA PHE A 14 15.03 -3.69 -6.83
C PHE A 14 16.40 -3.85 -6.16
N ARG A 15 17.54 -3.64 -6.90
CA ARG A 15 18.82 -4.15 -6.45
C ARG A 15 19.49 -3.28 -5.40
N GLU A 16 19.43 -1.95 -5.54
CA GLU A 16 20.13 -1.01 -4.64
C GLU A 16 19.22 -0.40 -3.59
N VAL A 17 17.90 -0.49 -3.79
CA VAL A 17 16.93 0.07 -2.85
C VAL A 17 16.97 -0.60 -1.48
N ARG A 18 16.59 0.20 -0.48
CA ARG A 18 16.58 -0.19 0.92
C ARG A 18 15.22 0.12 1.55
N THR A 19 14.95 -0.50 2.69
CA THR A 19 13.89 -0.07 3.60
C THR A 19 14.46 1.01 4.51
N HIS A 20 13.84 2.19 4.49
CA HIS A 20 14.27 3.32 5.30
C HIS A 20 13.46 3.45 6.59
N ASN A 21 14.14 3.82 7.67
CA ASN A 21 13.56 4.08 8.98
C ASN A 21 13.87 5.51 9.48
N ALA A 22 14.65 6.27 8.74
CA ALA A 22 14.96 7.66 8.97
C ALA A 22 14.82 8.43 7.65
N TRP A 23 14.46 9.70 7.74
CA TRP A 23 14.01 10.50 6.61
C TRP A 23 14.72 11.84 6.58
N LEU A 24 15.00 12.33 5.39
CA LEU A 24 15.43 13.71 5.16
C LEU A 24 14.23 14.65 5.34
N ASP A 25 14.49 15.86 5.78
CA ASP A 25 13.48 16.92 5.86
C ASP A 25 13.18 17.48 4.45
N LYS A 26 12.49 16.66 3.67
CA LYS A 26 12.09 16.98 2.30
C LYS A 26 10.64 16.53 2.09
N PRO A 27 9.73 17.45 1.76
CA PRO A 27 8.31 17.11 1.59
C PRO A 27 8.07 16.27 0.35
N VAL A 28 7.03 15.43 0.41
CA VAL A 28 6.45 14.72 -0.73
C VAL A 28 5.20 15.47 -1.18
N SER A 29 5.16 15.89 -2.44
CA SER A 29 4.05 16.67 -2.98
C SER A 29 2.85 15.78 -3.33
N ASP A 30 1.66 16.40 -3.38
CA ASP A 30 0.41 15.74 -3.82
C ASP A 30 0.52 15.22 -5.25
N GLU A 31 1.23 15.94 -6.08
CA GLU A 31 1.46 15.55 -7.48
C GLU A 31 2.20 14.22 -7.57
N ILE A 32 3.25 14.02 -6.77
CA ILE A 32 3.98 12.74 -6.71
C ILE A 32 3.06 11.63 -6.20
N LEU A 33 2.20 11.87 -5.19
CA LEU A 33 1.27 10.88 -4.69
C LEU A 33 0.20 10.51 -5.74
N ARG A 34 -0.25 11.45 -6.55
CA ARG A 34 -1.16 11.19 -7.68
C ARG A 34 -0.47 10.38 -8.76
N GLN A 35 0.75 10.74 -9.16
CA GLN A 35 1.54 9.98 -10.13
C GLN A 35 1.84 8.55 -9.63
N LEU A 36 2.11 8.39 -8.34
CA LEU A 36 2.29 7.08 -7.72
C LEU A 36 1.04 6.21 -7.90
N TYR A 37 -0.15 6.75 -7.61
CA TYR A 37 -1.40 6.04 -7.84
C TYR A 37 -1.61 5.72 -9.33
N ASP A 38 -1.33 6.66 -10.20
CA ASP A 38 -1.49 6.49 -11.66
C ASP A 38 -0.60 5.39 -12.24
N LEU A 39 0.55 5.13 -11.63
CA LEU A 39 1.41 4.00 -11.98
C LEU A 39 0.91 2.69 -11.35
N MET A 40 0.67 2.68 -10.04
CA MET A 40 0.32 1.45 -9.32
C MET A 40 -1.01 0.84 -9.76
N LYS A 41 -1.98 1.65 -10.19
CA LYS A 41 -3.31 1.18 -10.61
C LYS A 41 -3.29 0.23 -11.81
N TRP A 42 -2.20 0.22 -12.60
CA TRP A 42 -2.04 -0.67 -13.76
C TRP A 42 -1.54 -2.07 -13.39
N GLY A 43 -1.12 -2.29 -12.15
CA GLY A 43 -0.76 -3.61 -11.67
C GLY A 43 -1.96 -4.57 -11.67
N PRO A 44 -1.80 -5.81 -12.18
CA PRO A 44 -2.91 -6.74 -12.33
C PRO A 44 -3.48 -7.20 -10.98
N THR A 45 -4.79 -7.39 -10.95
CA THR A 45 -5.52 -7.99 -9.82
C THR A 45 -6.52 -9.03 -10.33
N SER A 46 -6.93 -9.97 -9.47
CA SER A 46 -7.94 -10.98 -9.80
C SER A 46 -9.23 -10.31 -10.31
N ALA A 47 -9.71 -10.75 -11.48
CA ALA A 47 -10.89 -10.19 -12.15
C ALA A 47 -10.84 -8.66 -12.29
N ASN A 48 -9.66 -8.07 -12.39
CA ASN A 48 -9.48 -6.61 -12.40
C ASN A 48 -10.21 -5.89 -11.24
N GLY A 49 -10.41 -6.58 -10.12
CA GLY A 49 -11.27 -6.12 -9.01
C GLY A 49 -10.72 -4.94 -8.21
N GLY A 50 -9.40 -4.75 -8.21
CA GLY A 50 -8.76 -3.59 -7.57
C GLY A 50 -9.22 -3.32 -6.14
N PRO A 51 -9.15 -4.28 -5.20
CA PRO A 51 -9.70 -4.09 -3.84
C PRO A 51 -8.86 -3.15 -2.97
N GLY A 52 -7.65 -2.81 -3.37
CA GLY A 52 -6.77 -1.94 -2.59
C GLY A 52 -7.36 -0.55 -2.39
N ARG A 53 -7.24 -0.05 -1.16
CA ARG A 53 -7.54 1.33 -0.78
C ARG A 53 -6.30 1.90 -0.12
N VAL A 54 -6.00 3.17 -0.35
CA VAL A 54 -4.82 3.82 0.21
C VAL A 54 -5.22 5.14 0.84
N VAL A 55 -4.82 5.34 2.10
CA VAL A 55 -4.94 6.63 2.78
C VAL A 55 -3.54 7.18 3.01
N PHE A 56 -3.26 8.37 2.52
CA PHE A 56 -1.99 9.06 2.72
C PHE A 56 -2.09 10.04 3.88
N LEU A 57 -1.42 9.73 4.99
CA LEU A 57 -1.29 10.61 6.15
C LEU A 57 -0.12 11.56 5.93
N ARG A 58 -0.40 12.84 5.73
CA ARG A 58 0.57 13.86 5.32
C ARG A 58 0.83 14.92 6.39
N THR A 59 -0.14 15.15 7.25
CA THR A 59 -0.02 16.16 8.29
C THR A 59 0.41 15.55 9.62
N PRO A 60 1.05 16.33 10.51
CA PRO A 60 1.37 15.87 11.86
C PRO A 60 0.13 15.34 12.60
N GLU A 61 -1.01 16.05 12.49
CA GLU A 61 -2.27 15.70 13.15
C GLU A 61 -2.78 14.33 12.66
N ALA A 62 -2.76 14.08 11.36
CA ALA A 62 -3.18 12.80 10.80
C ALA A 62 -2.27 11.64 11.27
N LYS A 63 -0.97 11.88 11.41
CA LYS A 63 -0.02 10.88 11.93
C LYS A 63 -0.17 10.68 13.45
N GLU A 64 -0.51 11.73 14.20
CA GLU A 64 -0.80 11.59 15.63
C GLU A 64 -2.04 10.72 15.88
N ARG A 65 -3.05 10.77 15.01
CA ARG A 65 -4.20 9.85 15.07
C ARG A 65 -3.79 8.38 14.87
N LEU A 66 -2.76 8.12 14.07
CA LEU A 66 -2.22 6.77 13.87
C LEU A 66 -1.36 6.28 15.05
N ARG A 67 -0.71 7.20 15.80
CA ARG A 67 0.24 6.89 16.88
C ARG A 67 -0.24 5.82 17.87
N PRO A 68 -1.48 5.85 18.40
CA PRO A 68 -1.94 4.87 19.40
C PRO A 68 -2.04 3.43 18.87
N ALA A 69 -2.06 3.27 17.55
CA ALA A 69 -2.12 1.96 16.91
C ALA A 69 -0.73 1.38 16.60
N LEU A 70 0.33 2.20 16.63
CA LEU A 70 1.67 1.75 16.24
C LEU A 70 2.34 0.92 17.34
N ALA A 71 3.04 -0.15 16.95
CA ALA A 71 3.98 -0.82 17.84
C ALA A 71 5.12 0.15 18.23
N PRO A 72 5.67 0.07 19.47
CA PRO A 72 6.65 1.04 19.98
C PRO A 72 7.84 1.31 19.04
N GLY A 73 8.38 0.27 18.39
CA GLY A 73 9.52 0.40 17.46
C GLY A 73 9.15 1.03 16.09
N ASN A 74 7.88 1.33 15.84
CA ASN A 74 7.42 1.96 14.61
C ASN A 74 7.02 3.43 14.79
N VAL A 75 6.89 3.91 16.02
CA VAL A 75 6.37 5.24 16.32
C VAL A 75 7.27 6.34 15.72
N GLU A 76 8.52 6.40 16.14
CA GLU A 76 9.42 7.50 15.73
C GLU A 76 9.60 7.58 14.22
N LYS A 77 9.86 6.47 13.56
CA LYS A 77 10.07 6.44 12.10
C LYS A 77 8.83 6.80 11.30
N THR A 78 7.62 6.55 11.86
CA THR A 78 6.34 6.89 11.22
C THR A 78 6.02 8.37 11.39
N ILE A 79 6.21 8.90 12.59
CA ILE A 79 5.96 10.33 12.84
C ILE A 79 6.96 11.21 12.07
N ALA A 80 8.21 10.78 11.94
CA ALA A 80 9.24 11.50 11.19
C ALA A 80 9.09 11.41 9.66
N ALA A 81 8.39 10.40 9.14
CA ALA A 81 8.21 10.24 7.69
C ALA A 81 7.40 11.39 7.09
N PRO A 82 7.78 11.91 5.89
CA PRO A 82 6.96 12.93 5.21
C PRO A 82 5.52 12.47 4.97
N VAL A 83 5.33 11.21 4.58
CA VAL A 83 4.01 10.60 4.33
C VAL A 83 3.98 9.19 4.91
N THR A 84 2.85 8.80 5.47
CA THR A 84 2.56 7.39 5.79
C THR A 84 1.34 6.93 5.02
N ALA A 85 1.48 5.91 4.20
CA ALA A 85 0.39 5.28 3.49
C ALA A 85 -0.18 4.13 4.34
N ILE A 86 -1.50 4.17 4.59
CA ILE A 86 -2.26 3.02 5.08
C ILE A 86 -2.72 2.25 3.85
N ILE A 87 -2.18 1.06 3.63
CA ILE A 87 -2.64 0.14 2.60
C ILE A 87 -3.75 -0.69 3.22
N ALA A 88 -4.93 -0.65 2.61
CA ALA A 88 -6.14 -1.29 3.07
C ALA A 88 -6.80 -2.09 1.94
N TYR A 89 -7.82 -2.88 2.25
CA TYR A 89 -8.63 -3.61 1.30
C TYR A 89 -10.12 -3.41 1.57
N ASP A 90 -10.87 -3.31 0.49
CA ASP A 90 -12.31 -3.10 0.48
C ASP A 90 -13.01 -4.45 0.29
N LEU A 91 -13.81 -4.86 1.26
CA LEU A 91 -14.60 -6.09 1.22
C LEU A 91 -15.81 -5.99 0.25
N LEU A 92 -16.16 -4.77 -0.19
CA LEU A 92 -17.19 -4.56 -1.21
C LEU A 92 -16.60 -4.28 -2.60
N PHE A 93 -15.34 -4.62 -2.84
CA PHE A 93 -14.67 -4.40 -4.13
C PHE A 93 -15.47 -4.99 -5.30
N PHE A 94 -16.15 -6.10 -5.07
CA PHE A 94 -16.92 -6.80 -6.10
C PHE A 94 -18.12 -5.98 -6.64
N GLU A 95 -18.62 -5.00 -5.89
CA GLU A 95 -19.66 -4.07 -6.38
C GLU A 95 -19.17 -3.20 -7.54
N LYS A 96 -17.86 -3.08 -7.73
CA LYS A 96 -17.26 -2.37 -8.86
C LYS A 96 -17.00 -3.26 -10.08
N LEU A 97 -17.16 -4.58 -9.98
CA LEU A 97 -16.91 -5.51 -11.09
C LEU A 97 -17.76 -5.27 -12.34
N PRO A 98 -19.05 -4.85 -12.26
CA PRO A 98 -19.80 -4.51 -13.46
C PRO A 98 -19.12 -3.45 -14.33
N LYS A 99 -18.37 -2.52 -13.70
CA LYS A 99 -17.56 -1.50 -14.39
C LYS A 99 -16.16 -2.01 -14.75
N LEU A 100 -15.50 -2.74 -13.82
CA LEU A 100 -14.08 -3.09 -13.95
C LEU A 100 -13.84 -4.37 -14.74
N PHE A 101 -14.85 -5.27 -14.78
CA PHE A 101 -14.78 -6.58 -15.43
C PHE A 101 -16.09 -6.93 -16.17
N PRO A 102 -16.54 -6.09 -17.12
CA PRO A 102 -17.89 -6.17 -17.72
C PRO A 102 -18.12 -7.42 -18.56
N HIS A 103 -17.06 -8.10 -19.02
CA HIS A 103 -17.20 -9.30 -19.85
C HIS A 103 -17.51 -10.60 -19.05
N ALA A 104 -17.61 -10.51 -17.72
CA ALA A 104 -18.01 -11.64 -16.86
C ALA A 104 -19.03 -11.17 -15.81
N PRO A 105 -20.26 -10.87 -16.19
CA PRO A 105 -21.28 -10.23 -15.33
C PRO A 105 -21.63 -11.05 -14.08
N GLY A 106 -21.51 -12.40 -14.13
CA GLY A 106 -21.76 -13.27 -12.97
C GLY A 106 -20.70 -13.22 -11.88
N MET A 107 -19.56 -12.58 -12.10
CA MET A 107 -18.48 -12.52 -11.11
C MET A 107 -18.86 -11.71 -9.87
N ARG A 108 -19.65 -10.65 -10.02
CA ARG A 108 -20.16 -9.87 -8.88
C ARG A 108 -20.99 -10.76 -7.93
N ASP A 109 -21.90 -11.54 -8.46
CA ASP A 109 -22.79 -12.38 -7.67
C ASP A 109 -22.05 -13.59 -7.06
N LEU A 110 -21.05 -14.13 -7.75
CA LEU A 110 -20.16 -15.16 -7.20
C LEU A 110 -19.50 -14.67 -5.90
N PHE A 111 -18.94 -13.47 -5.90
CA PHE A 111 -18.34 -12.88 -4.72
C PHE A 111 -19.38 -12.54 -3.65
N ALA A 112 -20.51 -11.93 -4.02
CA ALA A 112 -21.57 -11.55 -3.09
C ALA A 112 -22.11 -12.75 -2.27
N GLN A 113 -22.10 -13.95 -2.86
CA GLN A 113 -22.55 -15.18 -2.22
C GLN A 113 -21.45 -15.90 -1.42
N ASN A 114 -20.20 -15.43 -1.46
CA ASN A 114 -19.07 -16.13 -0.83
C ASN A 114 -18.16 -15.17 -0.03
N PRO A 115 -18.54 -14.81 1.21
CA PRO A 115 -17.77 -13.89 2.04
C PRO A 115 -16.32 -14.30 2.28
N GLN A 116 -16.05 -15.61 2.42
CA GLN A 116 -14.70 -16.12 2.62
C GLN A 116 -13.83 -15.90 1.38
N LEU A 117 -14.37 -16.09 0.18
CA LEU A 117 -13.68 -15.81 -1.08
C LEU A 117 -13.42 -14.29 -1.24
N VAL A 118 -14.38 -13.47 -0.81
CA VAL A 118 -14.22 -12.01 -0.80
C VAL A 118 -13.02 -11.61 0.05
N GLU A 119 -12.97 -12.04 1.31
CA GLU A 119 -11.89 -11.67 2.23
C GLU A 119 -10.50 -12.11 1.71
N GLN A 120 -10.38 -13.37 1.30
CA GLN A 120 -9.14 -13.93 0.76
C GLN A 120 -8.69 -13.16 -0.49
N THR A 121 -9.62 -12.88 -1.39
CA THR A 121 -9.32 -12.16 -2.64
C THR A 121 -8.96 -10.71 -2.37
N ALA A 122 -9.71 -10.02 -1.53
CA ALA A 122 -9.45 -8.63 -1.18
C ALA A 122 -8.07 -8.47 -0.53
N LYS A 123 -7.77 -9.26 0.48
CA LYS A 123 -6.48 -9.21 1.19
C LYS A 123 -5.30 -9.55 0.28
N ARG A 124 -5.38 -10.64 -0.51
CA ARG A 124 -4.32 -11.03 -1.46
C ARG A 124 -4.04 -9.94 -2.49
N ASN A 125 -5.07 -9.41 -3.11
CA ASN A 125 -4.90 -8.42 -4.17
C ASN A 125 -4.52 -7.04 -3.64
N SER A 126 -4.95 -6.66 -2.44
CA SER A 126 -4.45 -5.47 -1.75
C SER A 126 -2.95 -5.58 -1.45
N SER A 127 -2.45 -6.76 -1.08
CA SER A 127 -1.01 -6.99 -0.90
C SER A 127 -0.23 -6.84 -2.21
N LEU A 128 -0.78 -7.33 -3.33
CA LEU A 128 -0.21 -7.09 -4.66
C LEU A 128 -0.19 -5.59 -4.99
N GLN A 129 -1.31 -4.88 -4.79
CA GLN A 129 -1.39 -3.45 -5.04
C GLN A 129 -0.44 -2.65 -4.13
N GLY A 130 -0.24 -3.07 -2.88
CA GLY A 130 0.76 -2.48 -2.00
C GLY A 130 2.20 -2.72 -2.48
N ALA A 131 2.50 -3.88 -3.09
CA ALA A 131 3.78 -4.12 -3.74
C ALA A 131 3.96 -3.22 -4.97
N TYR A 132 2.91 -3.03 -5.77
CA TYR A 132 2.94 -2.09 -6.91
C TYR A 132 3.16 -0.65 -6.43
N LEU A 133 2.56 -0.25 -5.30
CA LEU A 133 2.80 1.06 -4.69
C LEU A 133 4.27 1.25 -4.34
N ILE A 134 4.90 0.26 -3.71
CA ILE A 134 6.33 0.31 -3.36
C ILE A 134 7.21 0.44 -4.61
N ILE A 135 6.92 -0.34 -5.65
CA ILE A 135 7.66 -0.30 -6.92
C ILE A 135 7.46 1.06 -7.60
N ALA A 136 6.23 1.56 -7.67
CA ALA A 136 5.91 2.86 -8.26
C ALA A 136 6.57 4.02 -7.50
N ALA A 137 6.57 3.98 -6.16
CA ALA A 137 7.24 4.98 -5.33
C ALA A 137 8.74 5.06 -5.65
N ARG A 138 9.41 3.91 -5.74
CA ARG A 138 10.83 3.81 -6.11
C ARG A 138 11.09 4.30 -7.53
N ALA A 139 10.20 3.98 -8.47
CA ALA A 139 10.29 4.47 -9.84
C ALA A 139 10.19 6.01 -9.93
N LEU A 140 9.49 6.62 -8.97
CA LEU A 140 9.37 8.08 -8.83
C LEU A 140 10.46 8.71 -7.95
N GLY A 141 11.45 7.93 -7.50
CA GLY A 141 12.55 8.41 -6.68
C GLY A 141 12.21 8.60 -5.20
N LEU A 142 11.14 7.97 -4.72
CA LEU A 142 10.83 7.90 -3.30
C LEU A 142 11.40 6.64 -2.66
N ASP A 143 11.79 6.76 -1.41
CA ASP A 143 12.11 5.62 -0.56
C ASP A 143 10.89 5.14 0.21
N CYS A 144 10.94 3.86 0.63
CA CYS A 144 9.84 3.18 1.29
C CYS A 144 10.27 2.55 2.61
N GLY A 145 9.36 2.62 3.59
CA GLY A 145 9.48 1.92 4.88
C GLY A 145 8.22 1.10 5.16
N PRO A 146 8.01 -0.05 4.49
CA PRO A 146 6.85 -0.89 4.77
C PRO A 146 6.94 -1.54 6.15
N MET A 147 5.79 -1.66 6.84
CA MET A 147 5.71 -2.24 8.17
C MET A 147 4.34 -2.87 8.44
N SER A 148 4.33 -3.89 9.31
CA SER A 148 3.12 -4.56 9.80
C SER A 148 2.99 -4.54 11.34
N GLY A 149 3.91 -3.88 12.03
CA GLY A 149 3.88 -3.75 13.50
C GLY A 149 2.94 -2.65 13.96
N PHE A 150 1.62 -2.89 13.90
CA PHE A 150 0.57 -2.01 14.39
C PHE A 150 -0.69 -2.83 14.71
N ASP A 151 -1.63 -2.22 15.41
CA ASP A 151 -2.94 -2.78 15.75
C ASP A 151 -3.95 -2.45 14.64
N ASN A 152 -4.28 -3.45 13.85
CA ASN A 152 -5.23 -3.31 12.74
C ASN A 152 -6.61 -2.85 13.21
N ALA A 153 -7.11 -3.35 14.35
CA ALA A 153 -8.44 -3.00 14.84
C ALA A 153 -8.53 -1.51 15.18
N LYS A 154 -7.49 -0.94 15.81
CA LYS A 154 -7.42 0.50 16.11
C LYS A 154 -7.32 1.34 14.84
N VAL A 155 -6.54 0.90 13.85
CA VAL A 155 -6.45 1.61 12.55
C VAL A 155 -7.80 1.56 11.83
N ASP A 156 -8.46 0.41 11.82
CA ASP A 156 -9.76 0.24 11.18
C ASP A 156 -10.83 1.11 11.85
N GLU A 157 -10.85 1.17 13.18
CA GLU A 157 -11.76 2.04 13.93
C GLU A 157 -11.49 3.52 13.65
N GLU A 158 -10.22 3.94 13.68
CA GLU A 158 -9.84 5.35 13.56
C GLU A 158 -10.02 5.90 12.14
N PHE A 159 -9.70 5.12 11.09
CA PHE A 159 -9.65 5.60 9.71
C PHE A 159 -10.76 5.05 8.80
N PHE A 160 -11.44 3.98 9.20
CA PHE A 160 -12.46 3.31 8.39
C PHE A 160 -13.76 3.01 9.16
N GLY A 161 -13.85 3.47 10.41
CA GLY A 161 -15.05 3.33 11.24
C GLY A 161 -16.21 4.23 10.79
N ALA A 162 -17.41 3.92 11.27
CA ALA A 162 -18.60 4.74 11.00
C ALA A 162 -18.43 6.17 11.54
N GLY A 163 -18.84 7.16 10.76
CA GLY A 163 -18.76 8.58 11.14
C GLY A 163 -17.35 9.17 11.13
N LYS A 164 -16.38 8.46 10.58
CA LYS A 164 -15.02 8.98 10.36
C LYS A 164 -14.94 9.60 8.97
N GLU A 165 -15.51 10.78 8.86
CA GLU A 165 -15.40 11.61 7.67
C GLU A 165 -13.96 12.15 7.57
N CYS A 166 -13.44 12.17 6.36
CA CYS A 166 -12.21 12.89 6.08
C CYS A 166 -12.56 14.37 6.03
N GLU A 167 -12.11 15.16 7.00
CA GLU A 167 -12.27 16.61 7.00
C GLU A 167 -11.69 17.18 5.70
N GLY A 168 -12.54 17.76 4.83
CA GLY A 168 -12.15 18.28 3.52
C GLY A 168 -12.21 17.29 2.34
N CYS A 169 -12.71 16.08 2.52
CA CYS A 169 -13.00 15.15 1.42
C CYS A 169 -14.45 15.31 0.97
N GLU A 170 -14.67 15.62 -0.33
CA GLU A 170 -16.00 15.80 -0.91
C GLU A 170 -16.82 14.50 -1.07
N GLN A 171 -16.32 13.34 -0.62
CA GLN A 171 -16.97 12.04 -0.78
C GLN A 171 -16.74 11.13 0.42
N GLU A 172 -17.74 10.33 0.79
CA GLU A 172 -17.58 9.13 1.62
C GLU A 172 -16.60 8.17 0.93
N PHE A 173 -15.33 8.25 1.32
CA PHE A 173 -14.27 7.53 0.62
C PHE A 173 -14.37 6.02 0.79
N PHE A 174 -14.84 5.57 1.97
CA PHE A 174 -14.90 4.15 2.28
C PHE A 174 -16.17 3.82 3.06
N PRO A 175 -17.00 2.88 2.55
CA PRO A 175 -18.18 2.42 3.29
C PRO A 175 -17.78 1.93 4.68
N ALA A 176 -18.43 2.47 5.71
CA ALA A 176 -18.12 2.16 7.10
C ALA A 176 -18.08 0.65 7.36
N GLY A 177 -16.99 0.18 7.96
CA GLY A 177 -16.80 -1.21 8.35
C GLY A 177 -16.40 -2.19 7.21
N HIS A 178 -16.38 -1.77 5.94
CA HIS A 178 -16.06 -2.63 4.82
C HIS A 178 -14.60 -2.53 4.37
N VAL A 179 -13.88 -1.50 4.80
CA VAL A 179 -12.45 -1.35 4.53
C VAL A 179 -11.65 -1.79 5.75
N LYS A 180 -10.62 -2.60 5.50
CA LYS A 180 -9.74 -3.14 6.54
C LYS A 180 -8.29 -2.85 6.21
N SER A 181 -7.51 -2.46 7.21
CA SER A 181 -6.07 -2.22 7.07
C SER A 181 -5.32 -3.53 6.79
N ASN A 182 -4.31 -3.45 5.91
CA ASN A 182 -3.43 -4.56 5.56
C ASN A 182 -2.03 -4.33 6.14
N PHE A 183 -1.33 -3.30 5.68
CA PHE A 183 -0.04 -2.89 6.19
C PHE A 183 0.18 -1.38 5.99
N LEU A 184 1.22 -0.84 6.62
CA LEU A 184 1.60 0.56 6.49
C LEU A 184 2.86 0.68 5.64
N CYS A 185 3.03 1.82 4.96
CA CYS A 185 4.26 2.14 4.26
C CYS A 185 4.60 3.62 4.42
N ASN A 186 5.71 3.90 5.10
CA ASN A 186 6.27 5.24 5.10
C ASN A 186 6.87 5.56 3.74
N LEU A 187 6.69 6.79 3.27
CA LEU A 187 7.16 7.30 1.99
C LEU A 187 7.88 8.62 2.19
N GLY A 188 8.99 8.80 1.52
CA GLY A 188 9.78 10.02 1.60
C GLY A 188 11.13 9.87 0.92
N TYR A 189 12.08 10.67 1.35
CA TYR A 189 13.48 10.59 0.93
C TYR A 189 14.29 10.11 2.13
N GLY A 190 14.85 8.91 2.02
CA GLY A 190 15.51 8.23 3.13
C GLY A 190 16.86 8.84 3.48
N ASP A 191 17.21 8.82 4.76
CA ASP A 191 18.56 9.14 5.24
C ASP A 191 19.45 7.90 5.12
N GLU A 192 20.29 7.86 4.10
CA GLU A 192 21.20 6.73 3.86
C GLU A 192 22.22 6.51 5.00
N SER A 193 22.57 7.56 5.74
CA SER A 193 23.51 7.48 6.87
C SER A 193 22.98 6.64 8.03
N LYS A 194 21.68 6.38 8.06
CA LYS A 194 20.96 5.60 9.10
C LYS A 194 20.58 4.20 8.63
N LEU A 195 21.03 3.77 7.47
CA LEU A 195 20.75 2.43 6.98
C LEU A 195 21.49 1.36 7.76
N PHE A 196 20.77 0.29 8.10
CA PHE A 196 21.39 -0.94 8.60
C PHE A 196 22.13 -1.67 7.46
N PRO A 197 23.07 -2.58 7.77
CA PRO A 197 23.64 -3.47 6.77
C PRO A 197 22.55 -4.23 5.99
N ARG A 198 22.78 -4.49 4.72
CA ARG A 198 21.83 -5.23 3.89
C ARG A 198 21.71 -6.68 4.37
N GLY A 199 20.49 -7.11 4.70
CA GLY A 199 20.22 -8.50 5.01
C GLY A 199 20.39 -9.41 3.78
N PRO A 200 20.81 -10.68 3.98
CA PRO A 200 20.92 -11.65 2.89
C PRO A 200 19.55 -11.98 2.28
N ARG A 201 19.58 -12.65 1.14
CA ARG A 201 18.41 -13.24 0.49
C ARG A 201 18.67 -14.71 0.24
N LEU A 202 17.62 -15.51 0.20
CA LEU A 202 17.72 -16.92 -0.17
C LEU A 202 18.30 -17.04 -1.60
N ALA A 203 19.13 -18.06 -1.82
CA ALA A 203 19.58 -18.42 -3.12
C ALA A 203 18.43 -19.01 -3.97
N PHE A 204 18.60 -19.05 -5.28
CA PHE A 204 17.53 -19.52 -6.20
C PHE A 204 17.02 -20.91 -5.81
N ASN A 205 17.92 -21.83 -5.53
CA ASN A 205 17.61 -23.23 -5.18
C ASN A 205 17.00 -23.42 -3.78
N GLU A 206 17.03 -22.39 -2.92
CA GLU A 206 16.34 -22.40 -1.63
C GLU A 206 14.90 -21.87 -1.73
N ALA A 207 14.60 -21.11 -2.78
CA ALA A 207 13.31 -20.44 -2.95
C ALA A 207 12.54 -20.91 -4.19
N CYS A 208 13.22 -21.47 -5.16
CA CYS A 208 12.67 -21.83 -6.47
C CYS A 208 13.12 -23.23 -6.90
N THR A 209 12.32 -23.85 -7.73
CA THR A 209 12.67 -25.11 -8.44
C THR A 209 12.26 -25.02 -9.91
N LEU A 210 13.00 -25.71 -10.77
CA LEU A 210 12.66 -25.93 -12.18
C LEU A 210 12.14 -27.37 -12.32
N LEU A 211 10.96 -27.56 -12.89
CA LEU A 211 10.32 -28.85 -13.15
C LEU A 211 10.24 -29.11 -14.66
#